data_589579e346128430c06d34faf0a79da7
#
_entry.id   589579e346128430c06d34faf0a79da7
#
_cell.length_a   1.000
_cell.length_b   1.000
_cell.length_c   1.000
_cell.angle_alpha   90.00
_cell.angle_beta   90.00
_cell.angle_gamma   90.00
#
_symmetry.space_group_name_H-M   'P 1'
#
loop_
_entity.id
_entity.type
_entity.pdbx_description
1 polymer ?
#
loop_
_entity_poly.entity_id
_entity_poly.type
_entity_poly.pdbx_seq_one_letter_code
_entity_poly.pdbx_strand_id
1 'polypeptide(L)'
;MLENGGSIVNMASRAAKVPPLFNGAYAVAKAGVIMLTKVMAKELAAARIRVNALCPGVIQTDFTQWRFELEAKILNSSVEAREAEMLKTIPMGRLGKTEEVANLTAFLASSESSYITGQAINVTGGQLMEL
;
A
#
# COMPACT_ATOMS: atom_id res chain seq x y z
N MET A 1 -6.32 13.47 -20.15
CA MET A 1 -5.25 12.45 -20.15
C MET A 1 -5.08 11.77 -21.51
N LEU A 2 -6.14 11.31 -22.16
CA LEU A 2 -5.97 10.55 -23.42
C LEU A 2 -5.20 11.30 -24.51
N GLU A 3 -5.26 12.61 -24.58
CA GLU A 3 -4.55 13.42 -25.56
C GLU A 3 -3.09 13.70 -25.18
N ASN A 4 -2.82 13.90 -23.90
CA ASN A 4 -1.53 14.42 -23.41
C ASN A 4 -0.71 13.41 -22.59
N GLY A 5 -1.21 12.20 -22.40
CA GLY A 5 -0.62 11.23 -21.49
C GLY A 5 -0.90 11.56 -20.03
N GLY A 6 -0.20 10.88 -19.10
CA GLY A 6 -0.34 11.12 -17.68
C GLY A 6 0.11 9.98 -16.78
N SER A 7 -0.18 10.11 -15.49
CA SER A 7 0.09 9.09 -14.50
C SER A 7 -1.10 8.89 -13.56
N ILE A 8 -1.45 7.65 -13.33
CA ILE A 8 -2.47 7.22 -12.36
C ILE A 8 -1.75 6.43 -11.27
N VAL A 9 -1.97 6.80 -10.02
CA VAL A 9 -1.39 6.12 -8.87
C VAL A 9 -2.52 5.63 -7.96
N ASN A 10 -2.70 4.32 -7.93
CA ASN A 10 -3.74 3.66 -7.14
C ASN A 10 -3.23 3.29 -5.74
N MET A 11 -4.09 3.39 -4.74
CA MET A 11 -3.76 3.00 -3.36
C MET A 11 -4.30 1.60 -3.07
N ALA A 12 -3.44 0.59 -3.17
CA ALA A 12 -3.71 -0.78 -2.75
C ALA A 12 -3.35 -0.97 -1.26
N SER A 13 -2.77 -2.10 -0.90
CA SER A 13 -2.33 -2.42 0.46
C SER A 13 -1.41 -3.64 0.42
N ARG A 14 -0.54 -3.79 1.42
CA ARG A 14 0.15 -5.06 1.70
C ARG A 14 -0.83 -6.22 1.83
N ALA A 15 -2.01 -5.98 2.39
CA ALA A 15 -3.07 -6.99 2.55
C ALA A 15 -3.57 -7.58 1.22
N ALA A 16 -3.35 -6.90 0.10
CA ALA A 16 -3.67 -7.42 -1.24
C ALA A 16 -2.74 -8.58 -1.67
N LYS A 17 -1.59 -8.71 -1.04
CA LYS A 17 -0.52 -9.67 -1.38
C LYS A 17 -0.31 -10.73 -0.31
N VAL A 18 -0.49 -10.35 0.95
CA VAL A 18 -0.39 -11.27 2.10
C VAL A 18 -1.70 -11.20 2.87
N PRO A 19 -2.46 -12.31 2.95
CA PRO A 19 -3.78 -12.29 3.56
C PRO A 19 -3.69 -11.99 5.07
N PRO A 20 -4.37 -10.94 5.55
CA PRO A 20 -4.50 -10.68 6.98
C PRO A 20 -5.56 -11.60 7.59
N LEU A 21 -5.40 -11.95 8.85
CA LEU A 21 -6.48 -12.58 9.59
C LEU A 21 -7.65 -11.60 9.77
N PHE A 22 -8.87 -12.12 9.73
CA PHE A 22 -10.14 -11.41 9.99
C PHE A 22 -10.46 -10.23 9.05
N ASN A 23 -9.72 -10.07 7.95
CA ASN A 23 -9.92 -8.94 7.03
C ASN A 23 -9.94 -9.36 5.55
N GLY A 24 -10.61 -10.49 5.26
CA GLY A 24 -10.63 -11.09 3.92
C GLY A 24 -11.27 -10.20 2.87
N ALA A 25 -12.41 -9.58 3.16
CA ALA A 25 -13.11 -8.70 2.22
C ALA A 25 -12.24 -7.48 1.80
N TYR A 26 -11.53 -6.89 2.76
CA TYR A 26 -10.58 -5.82 2.47
C TYR A 26 -9.41 -6.30 1.58
N ALA A 27 -8.86 -7.48 1.88
CA ALA A 27 -7.78 -8.06 1.09
C ALA A 27 -8.20 -8.30 -0.36
N VAL A 28 -9.40 -8.87 -0.58
CA VAL A 28 -9.97 -9.09 -1.92
C VAL A 28 -10.16 -7.77 -2.66
N ALA A 29 -10.74 -6.75 -2.00
CA ALA A 29 -10.92 -5.43 -2.60
C ALA A 29 -9.57 -4.82 -3.03
N LYS A 30 -8.54 -4.91 -2.17
CA LYS A 30 -7.22 -4.36 -2.47
C LYS A 30 -6.44 -5.18 -3.49
N ALA A 31 -6.65 -6.50 -3.58
CA ALA A 31 -6.15 -7.34 -4.66
C ALA A 31 -6.78 -6.96 -6.01
N GLY A 32 -8.08 -6.65 -6.02
CA GLY A 32 -8.77 -6.09 -7.18
C GLY A 32 -8.15 -4.79 -7.69
N VAL A 33 -7.74 -3.90 -6.78
CA VAL A 33 -7.03 -2.65 -7.15
C VAL A 33 -5.70 -2.94 -7.85
N ILE A 34 -4.93 -3.94 -7.40
CA ILE A 34 -3.69 -4.34 -8.06
C ILE A 34 -3.98 -4.88 -9.46
N MET A 35 -4.97 -5.76 -9.60
CA MET A 35 -5.31 -6.30 -10.92
C MET A 35 -5.82 -5.22 -11.86
N LEU A 36 -6.69 -4.33 -11.39
CA LEU A 36 -7.16 -3.17 -12.17
C LEU A 36 -5.99 -2.30 -12.63
N THR A 37 -5.02 -2.04 -11.76
CA THR A 37 -3.79 -1.31 -12.11
C THR A 37 -3.06 -1.94 -13.28
N LYS A 38 -2.90 -3.26 -13.28
CA LYS A 38 -2.22 -4.00 -14.35
C LYS A 38 -3.00 -3.96 -15.67
N VAL A 39 -4.31 -4.10 -15.61
CA VAL A 39 -5.20 -4.02 -16.79
C VAL A 39 -5.11 -2.62 -17.40
N MET A 40 -5.33 -1.58 -16.59
CA MET A 40 -5.25 -0.19 -17.04
C MET A 40 -3.86 0.17 -17.58
N ALA A 41 -2.79 -0.34 -16.98
CA ALA A 41 -1.43 -0.11 -17.49
C ALA A 41 -1.24 -0.63 -18.91
N LYS A 42 -1.82 -1.79 -19.24
CA LYS A 42 -1.78 -2.35 -20.61
C LYS A 42 -2.66 -1.57 -21.57
N GLU A 43 -3.90 -1.28 -21.17
CA GLU A 43 -4.89 -0.63 -22.05
C GLU A 43 -4.52 0.84 -22.36
N LEU A 44 -3.91 1.54 -21.41
CA LEU A 44 -3.64 2.97 -21.52
C LEU A 44 -2.20 3.29 -21.98
N ALA A 45 -1.35 2.28 -22.15
CA ALA A 45 0.05 2.49 -22.56
C ALA A 45 0.18 3.24 -23.90
N ALA A 46 -0.65 2.90 -24.89
CA ALA A 46 -0.65 3.57 -26.19
C ALA A 46 -1.03 5.07 -26.11
N ALA A 47 -1.81 5.45 -25.09
CA ALA A 47 -2.14 6.84 -24.79
C ALA A 47 -1.08 7.53 -23.92
N ARG A 48 0.07 6.88 -23.68
CA ARG A 48 1.17 7.39 -22.84
C ARG A 48 0.74 7.66 -21.40
N ILE A 49 -0.23 6.89 -20.88
CA ILE A 49 -0.67 6.94 -19.49
C ILE A 49 -0.04 5.77 -18.74
N ARG A 50 0.71 6.09 -17.68
CA ARG A 50 1.27 5.10 -16.78
C ARG A 50 0.28 4.85 -15.63
N VAL A 51 0.18 3.61 -15.17
CA VAL A 51 -0.70 3.25 -14.05
C VAL A 51 0.06 2.35 -13.10
N ASN A 52 0.22 2.80 -11.86
CA ASN A 52 0.92 2.04 -10.82
C ASN A 52 0.10 2.01 -9.53
N ALA A 53 0.40 1.09 -8.64
CA ALA A 53 -0.21 0.99 -7.34
C ALA A 53 0.84 1.04 -6.22
N LEU A 54 0.49 1.64 -5.08
CA LEU A 54 1.23 1.51 -3.84
C LEU A 54 0.58 0.46 -2.96
N CYS A 55 1.41 -0.30 -2.26
CA CYS A 55 1.01 -1.29 -1.27
C CYS A 55 1.60 -0.93 0.10
N PRO A 56 1.03 0.06 0.81
CA PRO A 56 1.50 0.41 2.13
C PRO A 56 1.35 -0.75 3.12
N GLY A 57 2.29 -0.88 4.04
CA GLY A 57 2.20 -1.69 5.24
C GLY A 57 1.40 -0.97 6.32
N VAL A 58 1.91 -1.02 7.55
CA VAL A 58 1.27 -0.34 8.68
C VAL A 58 1.82 1.09 8.78
N ILE A 59 0.96 2.06 8.51
CA ILE A 59 1.29 3.48 8.49
C ILE A 59 0.69 4.15 9.74
N GLN A 60 1.44 5.05 10.34
CA GLN A 60 1.01 5.83 11.51
C GLN A 60 -0.11 6.80 11.10
N THR A 61 -1.34 6.44 11.45
CA THR A 61 -2.57 7.19 11.16
C THR A 61 -3.57 6.99 12.30
N ASP A 62 -4.58 7.86 12.38
CA ASP A 62 -5.69 7.70 13.34
C ASP A 62 -6.40 6.35 13.18
N PHE A 63 -6.51 5.86 11.94
CA PHE A 63 -7.09 4.54 11.66
C PHE A 63 -6.24 3.41 12.25
N THR A 64 -4.92 3.50 12.18
CA THR A 64 -4.02 2.49 12.78
C THR A 64 -4.09 2.53 14.29
N GLN A 65 -4.17 3.70 14.88
CA GLN A 65 -4.37 3.88 16.32
C GLN A 65 -5.69 3.26 16.77
N TRP A 66 -6.79 3.61 16.11
CA TRP A 66 -8.10 3.02 16.38
C TRP A 66 -8.09 1.48 16.25
N ARG A 67 -7.38 0.95 15.26
CA ARG A 67 -7.25 -0.51 15.09
C ARG A 67 -6.53 -1.16 16.27
N PHE A 68 -5.44 -0.59 16.75
CA PHE A 68 -4.75 -1.11 17.94
C PHE A 68 -5.62 -1.06 19.19
N GLU A 69 -6.41 0.00 19.36
CA GLU A 69 -7.38 0.12 20.45
C GLU A 69 -8.46 -0.96 20.37
N LEU A 70 -8.99 -1.23 19.19
CA LEU A 70 -9.96 -2.29 18.96
C LEU A 70 -9.37 -3.68 19.22
N GLU A 71 -8.19 -3.98 18.69
CA GLU A 71 -7.49 -5.24 18.91
C GLU A 71 -7.17 -5.45 20.42
N ALA A 72 -6.75 -4.40 21.11
CA ALA A 72 -6.47 -4.46 22.55
C ALA A 72 -7.71 -4.84 23.36
N LYS A 73 -8.87 -4.27 23.01
CA LYS A 73 -10.16 -4.63 23.66
C LYS A 73 -10.55 -6.08 23.40
N ILE A 74 -10.47 -6.53 22.14
CA ILE A 74 -10.88 -7.89 21.75
C ILE A 74 -9.97 -8.95 22.39
N LEU A 75 -8.66 -8.67 22.46
CA LEU A 75 -7.67 -9.63 22.93
C LEU A 75 -7.31 -9.48 24.42
N ASN A 76 -8.04 -8.61 25.15
CA ASN A 76 -7.78 -8.29 26.56
C ASN A 76 -6.29 -7.95 26.79
N SER A 77 -5.76 -7.03 25.99
CA SER A 77 -4.37 -6.59 25.96
C SER A 77 -4.30 -5.05 26.07
N SER A 78 -3.10 -4.47 26.01
CA SER A 78 -2.91 -3.03 25.91
C SER A 78 -2.61 -2.59 24.47
N VAL A 79 -2.83 -1.32 24.17
CA VAL A 79 -2.49 -0.71 22.87
C VAL A 79 -1.00 -0.80 22.61
N GLU A 80 -0.18 -0.52 23.64
CA GLU A 80 1.28 -0.57 23.59
C GLU A 80 1.79 -1.99 23.28
N ALA A 81 1.15 -3.00 23.87
CA ALA A 81 1.49 -4.39 23.60
C ALA A 81 1.14 -4.79 22.15
N ARG A 82 0.00 -4.34 21.62
CA ARG A 82 -0.39 -4.61 20.24
C ARG A 82 0.54 -3.91 19.25
N GLU A 83 0.90 -2.66 19.51
CA GLU A 83 1.87 -1.93 18.69
C GLU A 83 3.25 -2.62 18.73
N ALA A 84 3.76 -2.96 19.92
CA ALA A 84 5.04 -3.65 20.08
C ALA A 84 5.07 -4.99 19.31
N GLU A 85 3.99 -5.75 19.33
CA GLU A 85 3.85 -6.99 18.55
C GLU A 85 3.90 -6.72 17.03
N MET A 86 3.22 -5.68 16.58
CA MET A 86 3.24 -5.28 15.18
C MET A 86 4.66 -4.86 14.75
N LEU A 87 5.36 -4.09 15.57
CA LEU A 87 6.72 -3.62 15.27
C LEU A 87 7.71 -4.76 15.09
N LYS A 88 7.55 -5.88 15.82
CA LYS A 88 8.40 -7.09 15.63
C LYS A 88 8.30 -7.67 14.21
N THR A 89 7.20 -7.43 13.51
CA THR A 89 6.98 -7.92 12.15
C THR A 89 7.59 -7.02 11.08
N ILE A 90 8.07 -5.84 11.45
CA ILE A 90 8.59 -4.82 10.53
C ILE A 90 10.12 -4.72 10.73
N PRO A 91 10.94 -5.16 9.76
CA PRO A 91 12.39 -5.12 9.87
C PRO A 91 12.98 -3.75 10.24
N MET A 92 12.39 -2.64 9.74
CA MET A 92 12.81 -1.28 10.11
C MET A 92 12.40 -0.88 11.54
N GLY A 93 11.67 -1.71 12.29
CA GLY A 93 11.36 -1.54 13.70
C GLY A 93 10.41 -0.38 14.03
N ARG A 94 9.72 0.18 13.04
CA ARG A 94 8.79 1.29 13.23
C ARG A 94 7.64 1.26 12.25
N LEU A 95 6.56 1.95 12.55
CA LEU A 95 5.50 2.24 11.59
C LEU A 95 6.00 3.17 10.49
N GLY A 96 5.42 3.07 9.30
CA GLY A 96 5.65 4.02 8.21
C GLY A 96 4.97 5.36 8.52
N LYS A 97 5.49 6.44 7.94
CA LYS A 97 4.88 7.75 8.00
C LYS A 97 4.06 8.00 6.74
N THR A 98 3.05 8.85 6.83
CA THR A 98 2.21 9.25 5.68
C THR A 98 3.05 9.90 4.58
N GLU A 99 4.06 10.69 4.95
CA GLU A 99 4.98 11.34 4.03
C GLU A 99 5.79 10.33 3.19
N GLU A 100 6.12 9.17 3.75
CA GLU A 100 6.87 8.13 3.03
C GLU A 100 6.03 7.51 1.90
N VAL A 101 4.72 7.40 2.10
CA VAL A 101 3.78 6.98 1.05
C VAL A 101 3.58 8.12 0.03
N ALA A 102 3.44 9.36 0.50
CA ALA A 102 3.27 10.53 -0.34
C ALA A 102 4.48 10.78 -1.25
N ASN A 103 5.70 10.59 -0.75
CA ASN A 103 6.93 10.74 -1.53
C ASN A 103 6.99 9.77 -2.72
N LEU A 104 6.65 8.50 -2.51
CA LEU A 104 6.57 7.53 -3.60
C LEU A 104 5.43 7.87 -4.58
N THR A 105 4.29 8.35 -4.07
CA THR A 105 3.19 8.82 -4.92
C THR A 105 3.65 9.95 -5.84
N ALA A 106 4.33 10.94 -5.29
CA ALA A 106 4.88 12.08 -6.05
C ALA A 106 5.89 11.62 -7.12
N PHE A 107 6.80 10.72 -6.76
CA PHE A 107 7.74 10.12 -7.70
C PHE A 107 7.03 9.40 -8.86
N LEU A 108 6.03 8.56 -8.56
CA LEU A 108 5.27 7.83 -9.58
C LEU A 108 4.39 8.75 -10.44
N ALA A 109 3.98 9.89 -9.91
CA ALA A 109 3.23 10.89 -10.67
C ALA A 109 4.12 11.72 -11.60
N SER A 110 5.42 11.82 -11.31
CA SER A 110 6.38 12.64 -12.03
C SER A 110 6.94 11.97 -13.30
N SER A 111 7.67 12.74 -14.10
CA SER A 111 8.41 12.24 -15.28
C SER A 111 9.62 11.36 -14.91
N GLU A 112 10.11 11.41 -13.67
CA GLU A 112 11.24 10.59 -13.21
C GLU A 112 10.92 9.09 -13.25
N SER A 113 9.63 8.72 -13.18
CA SER A 113 9.15 7.35 -13.30
C SER A 113 8.61 7.00 -14.70
N SER A 114 9.11 7.67 -15.74
CA SER A 114 8.60 7.60 -17.13
C SER A 114 8.59 6.19 -17.74
N TYR A 115 9.40 5.26 -17.23
CA TYR A 115 9.45 3.87 -17.69
C TYR A 115 8.86 2.87 -16.68
N ILE A 116 8.08 3.36 -15.72
CA ILE A 116 7.45 2.52 -14.67
C ILE A 116 5.93 2.53 -14.88
N THR A 117 5.35 1.38 -15.23
CA THR A 117 3.90 1.18 -15.34
C THR A 117 3.52 -0.26 -14.99
N GLY A 118 2.30 -0.49 -14.51
CA GLY A 118 1.79 -1.80 -14.15
C GLY A 118 2.36 -2.37 -12.85
N GLN A 119 3.08 -1.58 -12.06
CA GLN A 119 3.74 -2.04 -10.84
C GLN A 119 2.83 -1.86 -9.62
N ALA A 120 3.01 -2.76 -8.63
CA ALA A 120 2.41 -2.67 -7.31
C ALA A 120 3.55 -2.65 -6.26
N ILE A 121 3.94 -1.44 -5.84
CA ILE A 121 5.18 -1.20 -5.08
C ILE A 121 4.90 -1.22 -3.59
N ASN A 122 5.67 -2.01 -2.85
CA ASN A 122 5.55 -2.12 -1.40
C ASN A 122 6.21 -0.93 -0.68
N VAL A 123 5.48 -0.34 0.28
CA VAL A 123 5.98 0.67 1.22
C VAL A 123 5.75 0.13 2.63
N THR A 124 6.58 -0.81 3.07
CA THR A 124 6.26 -1.68 4.21
C THR A 124 7.35 -1.75 5.27
N GLY A 125 8.46 -1.01 5.13
CA GLY A 125 9.59 -1.11 6.05
C GLY A 125 10.24 -2.50 6.10
N GLY A 126 10.12 -3.27 5.00
CA GLY A 126 10.60 -4.65 4.90
C GLY A 126 9.61 -5.71 5.39
N GLN A 127 8.43 -5.33 5.88
CA GLN A 127 7.40 -6.29 6.34
C GLN A 127 6.93 -7.23 5.22
N LEU A 128 7.03 -6.81 3.98
CA LEU A 128 6.81 -7.62 2.78
C LEU A 128 7.94 -7.38 1.80
N MET A 129 8.65 -8.45 1.46
CA MET A 129 9.67 -8.49 0.42
C MET A 129 9.22 -9.50 -0.63
N GLU A 130 9.31 -9.12 -1.89
CA GLU A 130 8.98 -9.97 -3.03
C GLU A 130 10.19 -10.07 -3.97
N LEU A 131 10.38 -11.25 -4.54
CA LEU A 131 11.35 -11.51 -5.60
C LEU A 131 10.72 -11.26 -6.97
#